data_1293dc8fcb62565e86396edc043f7856
#
_entry.id   1293dc8fcb62565e86396edc043f7856
#
_cell.length_a   1.000
_cell.length_b   1.000
_cell.length_c   1.000
_cell.angle_alpha   90.00
_cell.angle_beta   90.00
_cell.angle_gamma   90.00
#
_symmetry.space_group_name_H-M   'P 1'
#
loop_
_entity.id
_entity.type
_entity.pdbx_description
1 polymer ?
#
loop_
_entity_poly.entity_id
_entity_poly.type
_entity_poly.pdbx_seq_one_letter_code
_entity_poly.pdbx_strand_id
1 'polypeptide(L)'
;MFTFITPTYNRYHTLERLFNSINNQTFKAFDWLIIDDGSEDQTKELIESFKSEANFEITYVYKSNGGKHTALIEAKKHLKQPYVVIIDSDDEVLPDCLEIFKKHIESNSNLDEIRGRCVDSKLNLLQKFNFPKNEDYIDTTWHEMVLKNRNDEELLSCFKLEYYNKAVVLPEKLIFSDKIKFLSEAYFWSRIKNTKIRYIKDPLRIYHNDSGNSLLNNAKIHNVLYNDVVGFKYFLDLNYMYFFWRPKYFITQYIKLNIACSLIGYGFIKSHFIYDKFANRFISIMLTPFSFLFLLYKNKIFK
;
A
#
# COMPACT_ATOMS: atom_id res chain seq x y z
N MET A 1 -10.47 -5.45 19.99
CA MET A 1 -9.35 -4.46 20.07
C MET A 1 -8.79 -4.17 18.69
N PHE A 2 -8.73 -5.16 17.79
CA PHE A 2 -8.21 -5.04 16.44
C PHE A 2 -9.25 -5.45 15.40
N THR A 3 -9.21 -4.85 14.21
CA THR A 3 -9.85 -5.36 13.00
C THR A 3 -8.78 -5.70 11.97
N PHE A 4 -8.72 -6.94 11.49
CA PHE A 4 -8.03 -7.24 10.24
C PHE A 4 -8.88 -6.73 9.07
N ILE A 5 -8.27 -6.01 8.13
CA ILE A 5 -8.90 -5.58 6.88
C ILE A 5 -8.25 -6.34 5.73
N THR A 6 -9.03 -7.07 4.96
CA THR A 6 -8.57 -7.78 3.77
C THR A 6 -9.35 -7.33 2.53
N PRO A 7 -8.76 -6.47 1.68
CA PRO A 7 -9.26 -6.28 0.33
C PRO A 7 -9.05 -7.55 -0.48
N THR A 8 -10.08 -8.04 -1.17
CA THR A 8 -9.98 -9.25 -1.99
C THR A 8 -10.62 -9.07 -3.37
N TYR A 9 -10.11 -9.77 -4.38
CA TYR A 9 -10.69 -9.83 -5.73
C TYR A 9 -10.21 -11.10 -6.44
N ASN A 10 -11.12 -12.05 -6.67
CA ASN A 10 -10.83 -13.35 -7.29
C ASN A 10 -9.67 -14.09 -6.61
N ARG A 11 -9.81 -14.33 -5.29
CA ARG A 11 -8.78 -14.91 -4.42
C ARG A 11 -9.20 -16.20 -3.72
N TYR A 12 -10.17 -16.91 -4.27
CA TYR A 12 -10.62 -18.21 -3.75
C TYR A 12 -9.47 -19.14 -3.34
N HIS A 13 -8.40 -19.21 -4.16
CA HIS A 13 -7.28 -20.14 -3.94
C HIS A 13 -6.31 -19.74 -2.81
N THR A 14 -6.35 -18.50 -2.32
CA THR A 14 -5.38 -18.01 -1.32
C THR A 14 -6.01 -17.66 0.02
N LEU A 15 -7.31 -17.36 0.04
CA LEU A 15 -8.02 -16.91 1.23
C LEU A 15 -8.06 -17.95 2.35
N GLU A 16 -8.09 -19.26 2.04
CA GLU A 16 -8.07 -20.32 3.05
C GLU A 16 -6.77 -20.27 3.89
N ARG A 17 -5.64 -20.02 3.23
CA ARG A 17 -4.35 -19.86 3.89
C ARG A 17 -4.36 -18.68 4.86
N LEU A 18 -4.89 -17.53 4.41
CA LEU A 18 -5.04 -16.34 5.25
C LEU A 18 -5.99 -16.62 6.42
N PHE A 19 -7.16 -17.23 6.18
CA PHE A 19 -8.12 -17.60 7.23
C PHE A 19 -7.46 -18.43 8.32
N ASN A 20 -6.75 -19.49 7.94
CA ASN A 20 -6.06 -20.38 8.88
C ASN A 20 -5.04 -19.60 9.73
N SER A 21 -4.30 -18.66 9.15
CA SER A 21 -3.31 -17.85 9.87
C SER A 21 -3.97 -16.87 10.85
N ILE A 22 -5.10 -16.26 10.49
CA ILE A 22 -5.90 -15.39 11.37
C ILE A 22 -6.54 -16.20 12.49
N ASN A 23 -7.10 -17.37 12.20
CA ASN A 23 -7.72 -18.24 13.20
C ASN A 23 -6.73 -18.73 14.26
N ASN A 24 -5.45 -18.84 13.89
CA ASN A 24 -4.34 -19.25 14.76
C ASN A 24 -3.73 -18.12 15.60
N GLN A 25 -4.26 -16.87 15.54
CA GLN A 25 -3.75 -15.79 16.37
C GLN A 25 -3.85 -16.14 17.87
N THR A 26 -2.81 -15.83 18.64
CA THR A 26 -2.78 -16.04 20.11
C THR A 26 -3.70 -15.06 20.83
N PHE A 27 -3.74 -13.82 20.41
CA PHE A 27 -4.65 -12.80 20.91
C PHE A 27 -6.03 -12.92 20.21
N LYS A 28 -7.14 -13.04 21.01
CA LYS A 28 -8.46 -13.38 20.49
C LYS A 28 -9.47 -12.23 20.41
N ALA A 29 -9.15 -11.03 20.92
CA ALA A 29 -10.07 -9.90 20.87
C ALA A 29 -9.93 -9.10 19.59
N PHE A 30 -10.33 -9.69 18.46
CA PHE A 30 -10.32 -9.07 17.13
C PHE A 30 -11.54 -9.50 16.31
N ASP A 31 -11.77 -8.79 15.23
CA ASP A 31 -12.70 -9.14 14.15
C ASP A 31 -12.00 -9.09 12.78
N TRP A 32 -12.61 -9.67 11.75
CA TRP A 32 -12.09 -9.69 10.40
C TRP A 32 -13.07 -9.08 9.41
N LEU A 33 -12.68 -7.98 8.79
CA LEU A 33 -13.44 -7.28 7.76
C LEU A 33 -12.86 -7.60 6.38
N ILE A 34 -13.64 -8.26 5.56
CA ILE A 34 -13.29 -8.62 4.18
C ILE A 34 -14.05 -7.71 3.24
N ILE A 35 -13.36 -6.94 2.42
CA ILE A 35 -13.95 -6.11 1.37
C ILE A 35 -13.69 -6.76 0.02
N ASP A 36 -14.71 -7.37 -0.52
CA ASP A 36 -14.66 -8.00 -1.84
C ASP A 36 -14.90 -6.94 -2.94
N ASP A 37 -13.87 -6.70 -3.72
CA ASP A 37 -13.85 -5.71 -4.80
C ASP A 37 -14.41 -6.28 -6.12
N GLY A 38 -15.52 -7.04 -6.04
CA GLY A 38 -16.27 -7.51 -7.19
C GLY A 38 -15.79 -8.87 -7.72
N SER A 39 -15.50 -9.84 -6.85
CA SER A 39 -15.13 -11.20 -7.25
C SER A 39 -16.24 -11.89 -8.03
N GLU A 40 -15.85 -12.69 -9.02
CA GLU A 40 -16.69 -13.50 -9.90
C GLU A 40 -16.43 -15.00 -9.72
N ASP A 41 -15.45 -15.36 -8.87
CA ASP A 41 -15.10 -16.73 -8.51
C ASP A 41 -15.86 -17.17 -7.22
N GLN A 42 -15.48 -18.30 -6.64
CA GLN A 42 -16.10 -18.87 -5.42
C GLN A 42 -15.64 -18.18 -4.12
N THR A 43 -15.11 -16.95 -4.19
CA THR A 43 -14.62 -16.20 -3.01
C THR A 43 -15.72 -16.00 -1.97
N LYS A 44 -16.95 -15.68 -2.38
CA LYS A 44 -18.06 -15.44 -1.47
C LYS A 44 -18.45 -16.71 -0.71
N GLU A 45 -18.64 -17.82 -1.41
CA GLU A 45 -19.01 -19.11 -0.84
C GLU A 45 -17.97 -19.59 0.18
N LEU A 46 -16.69 -19.40 -0.13
CA LEU A 46 -15.59 -19.73 0.75
C LEU A 46 -15.63 -18.90 2.05
N ILE A 47 -15.87 -17.59 1.94
CA ILE A 47 -15.95 -16.71 3.12
C ILE A 47 -17.16 -17.08 3.99
N GLU A 48 -18.29 -17.47 3.40
CA GLU A 48 -19.45 -17.93 4.18
C GLU A 48 -19.14 -19.24 4.95
N SER A 49 -18.31 -20.14 4.39
CA SER A 49 -17.86 -21.33 5.14
C SER A 49 -16.99 -20.94 6.35
N PHE A 50 -16.09 -19.97 6.20
CA PHE A 50 -15.25 -19.48 7.30
C PHE A 50 -16.04 -18.94 8.49
N LYS A 51 -17.20 -18.31 8.25
CA LYS A 51 -18.06 -17.81 9.34
C LYS A 51 -18.57 -18.91 10.25
N SER A 52 -18.72 -20.14 9.73
CA SER A 52 -19.16 -21.30 10.54
C SER A 52 -18.02 -21.91 11.37
N GLU A 53 -16.77 -21.66 11.01
CA GLU A 53 -15.57 -22.25 11.61
C GLU A 53 -14.84 -21.28 12.54
N ALA A 54 -15.00 -19.97 12.31
CA ALA A 54 -14.29 -18.93 13.07
C ALA A 54 -14.82 -18.77 14.49
N ASN A 55 -13.90 -18.51 15.44
CA ASN A 55 -14.20 -18.12 16.81
C ASN A 55 -14.19 -16.59 17.03
N PHE A 56 -14.30 -15.82 15.94
CA PHE A 56 -14.32 -14.37 15.91
C PHE A 56 -15.31 -13.88 14.85
N GLU A 57 -15.70 -12.61 14.92
CA GLU A 57 -16.65 -12.03 13.95
C GLU A 57 -15.99 -11.84 12.58
N ILE A 58 -16.63 -12.32 11.51
CA ILE A 58 -16.27 -12.08 10.11
C ILE A 58 -17.34 -11.23 9.47
N THR A 59 -17.01 -10.02 9.07
CA THR A 59 -17.85 -9.14 8.26
C THR A 59 -17.41 -9.21 6.81
N TYR A 60 -18.32 -9.62 5.91
CA TYR A 60 -18.10 -9.63 4.46
C TYR A 60 -18.89 -8.53 3.79
N VAL A 61 -18.21 -7.71 2.99
CA VAL A 61 -18.80 -6.60 2.23
C VAL A 61 -18.42 -6.74 0.77
N TYR A 62 -19.41 -6.92 -0.11
CA TYR A 62 -19.23 -6.94 -1.56
C TYR A 62 -19.44 -5.54 -2.14
N LYS A 63 -18.60 -5.13 -3.10
CA LYS A 63 -18.74 -3.92 -3.89
C LYS A 63 -18.37 -4.15 -5.34
N SER A 64 -18.82 -3.30 -6.26
CA SER A 64 -18.34 -3.30 -7.64
C SER A 64 -16.84 -3.01 -7.71
N ASN A 65 -16.14 -3.69 -8.65
CA ASN A 65 -14.68 -3.57 -8.80
C ASN A 65 -14.24 -2.13 -9.07
N GLY A 66 -13.41 -1.61 -8.18
CA GLY A 66 -12.83 -0.27 -8.25
C GLY A 66 -11.35 -0.23 -7.87
N GLY A 67 -10.76 -1.39 -7.49
CA GLY A 67 -9.38 -1.53 -7.05
C GLY A 67 -9.19 -1.41 -5.54
N LYS A 68 -8.08 -1.96 -5.03
CA LYS A 68 -7.72 -2.05 -3.60
C LYS A 68 -7.94 -0.73 -2.85
N HIS A 69 -7.58 0.40 -3.44
CA HIS A 69 -7.75 1.71 -2.81
C HIS A 69 -9.21 2.05 -2.51
N THR A 70 -10.16 1.63 -3.36
CA THR A 70 -11.60 1.84 -3.10
C THR A 70 -12.14 0.89 -2.04
N ALA A 71 -11.58 -0.32 -1.96
CA ALA A 71 -11.90 -1.28 -0.91
C ALA A 71 -11.45 -0.77 0.48
N LEU A 72 -10.26 -0.17 0.58
CA LEU A 72 -9.77 0.45 1.82
C LEU A 72 -10.65 1.63 2.25
N ILE A 73 -11.19 2.40 1.31
CA ILE A 73 -12.13 3.50 1.62
C ILE A 73 -13.47 2.95 2.09
N GLU A 74 -13.98 1.90 1.44
CA GLU A 74 -15.23 1.26 1.85
C GLU A 74 -15.12 0.70 3.27
N ALA A 75 -13.97 0.09 3.60
CA ALA A 75 -13.71 -0.46 4.93
C ALA A 75 -14.00 0.53 6.07
N LYS A 76 -13.75 1.84 5.87
CA LYS A 76 -13.98 2.87 6.90
C LYS A 76 -15.40 2.89 7.45
N LYS A 77 -16.40 2.51 6.65
CA LYS A 77 -17.81 2.51 7.06
C LYS A 77 -18.14 1.40 8.07
N HIS A 78 -17.29 0.40 8.16
CA HIS A 78 -17.52 -0.83 8.92
C HIS A 78 -16.59 -0.98 10.13
N LEU A 79 -15.56 -0.14 10.25
CA LEU A 79 -14.58 -0.21 11.32
C LEU A 79 -15.13 0.31 12.64
N LYS A 80 -14.95 -0.49 13.70
CA LYS A 80 -15.39 -0.16 15.07
C LYS A 80 -14.24 -0.23 16.09
N GLN A 81 -13.23 -1.05 15.81
CA GLN A 81 -12.12 -1.27 16.74
C GLN A 81 -11.11 -0.12 16.69
N PRO A 82 -10.42 0.16 17.79
CA PRO A 82 -9.45 1.27 17.86
C PRO A 82 -8.19 1.08 17.01
N TYR A 83 -7.90 -0.15 16.59
CA TYR A 83 -6.73 -0.47 15.76
C TYR A 83 -7.11 -1.35 14.58
N VAL A 84 -6.47 -1.11 13.45
CA VAL A 84 -6.72 -1.85 12.20
C VAL A 84 -5.41 -2.37 11.62
N VAL A 85 -5.43 -3.62 11.13
CA VAL A 85 -4.30 -4.28 10.48
C VAL A 85 -4.71 -4.61 9.05
N ILE A 86 -4.01 -4.05 8.05
CA ILE A 86 -4.28 -4.37 6.65
C ILE A 86 -3.43 -5.59 6.27
N ILE A 87 -4.08 -6.63 5.81
CA ILE A 87 -3.44 -7.85 5.31
C ILE A 87 -3.97 -8.22 3.94
N ASP A 88 -3.05 -8.51 3.01
CA ASP A 88 -3.40 -8.92 1.66
C ASP A 88 -3.98 -10.34 1.63
N SER A 89 -4.92 -10.59 0.71
CA SER A 89 -5.67 -11.85 0.60
C SER A 89 -4.84 -13.07 0.18
N ASP A 90 -3.58 -12.86 -0.18
CA ASP A 90 -2.63 -13.89 -0.61
C ASP A 90 -1.47 -14.14 0.38
N ASP A 91 -1.49 -13.50 1.54
CA ASP A 91 -0.45 -13.64 2.57
C ASP A 91 -0.93 -14.38 3.83
N GLU A 92 -0.07 -14.47 4.83
CA GLU A 92 -0.37 -15.01 6.17
C GLU A 92 0.14 -14.07 7.25
N VAL A 93 -0.49 -14.09 8.43
CA VAL A 93 0.01 -13.43 9.64
C VAL A 93 0.63 -14.46 10.58
N LEU A 94 1.75 -14.10 11.22
CA LEU A 94 2.35 -14.98 12.24
C LEU A 94 1.46 -15.04 13.48
N PRO A 95 1.46 -16.17 14.22
CA PRO A 95 0.50 -16.43 15.30
C PRO A 95 0.48 -15.40 16.42
N ASP A 96 1.61 -14.77 16.72
CA ASP A 96 1.80 -13.77 17.76
C ASP A 96 1.69 -12.31 17.30
N CYS A 97 1.27 -12.10 16.04
CA CYS A 97 1.22 -10.80 15.39
C CYS A 97 0.43 -9.77 16.23
N LEU A 98 -0.81 -10.09 16.62
CA LEU A 98 -1.65 -9.17 17.40
C LEU A 98 -1.16 -8.97 18.84
N GLU A 99 -0.54 -9.99 19.44
CA GLU A 99 0.05 -9.88 20.79
C GLU A 99 1.24 -8.91 20.78
N ILE A 100 2.10 -8.99 19.74
CA ILE A 100 3.23 -8.08 19.56
C ILE A 100 2.74 -6.65 19.34
N PHE A 101 1.75 -6.43 18.45
CA PHE A 101 1.18 -5.10 18.27
C PHE A 101 0.60 -4.55 19.57
N LYS A 102 -0.15 -5.35 20.33
CA LYS A 102 -0.71 -4.97 21.63
C LYS A 102 0.37 -4.50 22.61
N LYS A 103 1.45 -5.28 22.75
CA LYS A 103 2.60 -4.92 23.61
C LYS A 103 3.17 -3.54 23.27
N HIS A 104 3.35 -3.23 21.99
CA HIS A 104 3.88 -1.93 21.56
C HIS A 104 2.89 -0.80 21.74
N ILE A 105 1.59 -1.03 21.57
CA ILE A 105 0.52 -0.06 21.83
C ILE A 105 0.48 0.28 23.32
N GLU A 106 0.54 -0.71 24.21
CA GLU A 106 0.53 -0.52 25.67
C GLU A 106 1.78 0.23 26.14
N SER A 107 2.93 0.04 25.48
CA SER A 107 4.16 0.76 25.79
C SER A 107 4.13 2.24 25.38
N ASN A 108 3.35 2.61 24.37
CA ASN A 108 3.18 3.97 23.89
C ASN A 108 1.86 4.14 23.11
N SER A 109 0.82 4.58 23.76
CA SER A 109 -0.51 4.81 23.17
C SER A 109 -0.58 6.02 22.20
N ASN A 110 0.49 6.82 22.11
CA ASN A 110 0.55 7.99 21.20
C ASN A 110 1.03 7.63 19.78
N LEU A 111 1.32 6.36 19.51
CA LEU A 111 1.68 5.92 18.17
C LEU A 111 0.48 6.00 17.21
N ASP A 112 0.72 6.48 16.01
CA ASP A 112 -0.27 6.48 14.91
C ASP A 112 -0.27 5.15 14.18
N GLU A 113 0.92 4.50 14.10
CA GLU A 113 1.15 3.27 13.37
C GLU A 113 2.30 2.47 13.96
N ILE A 114 2.21 1.13 13.88
CA ILE A 114 3.31 0.21 14.17
C ILE A 114 3.53 -0.66 12.94
N ARG A 115 4.80 -0.82 12.53
CA ARG A 115 5.21 -1.61 11.36
C ARG A 115 6.14 -2.73 11.74
N GLY A 116 5.73 -3.97 11.47
CA GLY A 116 6.55 -5.16 11.65
C GLY A 116 7.11 -5.70 10.34
N ARG A 117 8.15 -6.50 10.42
CA ARG A 117 8.83 -7.11 9.28
C ARG A 117 7.98 -8.17 8.59
N CYS A 118 8.36 -8.49 7.35
CA CYS A 118 7.86 -9.63 6.61
C CYS A 118 8.95 -10.68 6.41
N VAL A 119 8.53 -11.93 6.32
CA VAL A 119 9.37 -13.07 5.94
C VAL A 119 8.82 -13.73 4.68
N ASP A 120 9.65 -14.48 3.96
CA ASP A 120 9.18 -15.35 2.89
C ASP A 120 8.59 -16.67 3.46
N SER A 121 8.10 -17.55 2.59
CA SER A 121 7.53 -18.86 2.98
C SER A 121 8.54 -19.82 3.64
N LYS A 122 9.83 -19.49 3.61
CA LYS A 122 10.91 -20.21 4.30
C LYS A 122 11.36 -19.52 5.58
N LEU A 123 10.62 -18.48 6.01
CA LEU A 123 10.89 -17.65 7.17
C LEU A 123 12.18 -16.82 7.09
N ASN A 124 12.69 -16.56 5.89
CA ASN A 124 13.79 -15.62 5.70
C ASN A 124 13.28 -14.19 5.70
N LEU A 125 13.96 -13.28 6.40
CA LEU A 125 13.61 -11.87 6.42
C LEU A 125 13.72 -11.24 5.02
N LEU A 126 12.68 -10.53 4.60
CA LEU A 126 12.64 -9.81 3.32
C LEU A 126 13.32 -8.44 3.42
N GLN A 127 13.31 -7.82 4.61
CA GLN A 127 13.85 -6.48 4.83
C GLN A 127 15.36 -6.48 5.01
N LYS A 128 16.01 -5.47 4.40
CA LYS A 128 17.46 -5.27 4.44
C LYS A 128 17.91 -4.16 5.40
N PHE A 129 16.97 -3.33 5.92
CA PHE A 129 17.37 -2.27 6.84
C PHE A 129 17.75 -2.83 8.22
N ASN A 130 18.75 -2.20 8.82
CA ASN A 130 19.27 -2.59 10.11
C ASN A 130 18.72 -1.67 11.21
N PHE A 131 18.38 -2.27 12.33
CA PHE A 131 18.09 -1.53 13.55
C PHE A 131 19.39 -1.06 14.22
N PRO A 132 19.35 0.04 14.98
CA PRO A 132 20.49 0.41 15.82
C PRO A 132 20.88 -0.75 16.75
N LYS A 133 22.17 -0.79 17.10
CA LYS A 133 22.68 -1.84 17.97
C LYS A 133 21.98 -1.77 19.34
N ASN A 134 21.42 -2.91 19.78
CA ASN A 134 20.67 -3.05 21.04
C ASN A 134 19.27 -2.37 21.08
N GLU A 135 18.72 -1.99 19.94
CA GLU A 135 17.34 -1.47 19.89
C GLU A 135 16.42 -2.48 19.17
N ASP A 136 15.21 -2.67 19.70
CA ASP A 136 14.20 -3.56 19.14
C ASP A 136 13.19 -2.83 18.25
N TYR A 137 13.20 -1.50 18.30
CA TYR A 137 12.33 -0.65 17.48
C TYR A 137 13.00 0.70 17.15
N ILE A 138 12.43 1.38 16.16
CA ILE A 138 12.77 2.75 15.78
C ILE A 138 11.47 3.56 15.72
N ASP A 139 11.37 4.64 16.50
CA ASP A 139 10.27 5.59 16.42
C ASP A 139 10.67 6.73 15.47
N THR A 140 9.93 6.91 14.37
CA THR A 140 10.22 7.92 13.35
C THR A 140 8.96 8.25 12.53
N THR A 141 9.10 9.04 11.45
CA THR A 141 8.02 9.36 10.52
C THR A 141 8.12 8.51 9.25
N TRP A 142 7.00 8.38 8.52
CA TRP A 142 7.01 7.77 7.19
C TRP A 142 8.05 8.43 6.25
N HIS A 143 8.10 9.77 6.26
CA HIS A 143 8.98 10.52 5.38
C HIS A 143 10.46 10.31 5.70
N GLU A 144 10.82 10.28 6.97
CA GLU A 144 12.20 9.98 7.37
C GLU A 144 12.59 8.55 6.99
N MET A 145 11.76 7.57 7.30
CA MET A 145 12.06 6.17 7.00
C MET A 145 12.16 5.94 5.49
N VAL A 146 11.17 6.34 4.71
CA VAL A 146 11.09 6.04 3.28
C VAL A 146 11.96 6.98 2.44
N LEU A 147 11.93 8.28 2.69
CA LEU A 147 12.60 9.25 1.82
C LEU A 147 14.03 9.57 2.26
N LYS A 148 14.28 9.71 3.56
CA LYS A 148 15.61 10.03 4.08
C LYS A 148 16.46 8.76 4.25
N ASN A 149 15.93 7.75 4.93
CA ASN A 149 16.63 6.48 5.22
C ASN A 149 16.53 5.45 4.08
N ARG A 150 15.77 5.77 3.03
CA ARG A 150 15.61 4.95 1.81
C ARG A 150 15.06 3.55 2.05
N ASN A 151 14.22 3.41 3.06
CA ASN A 151 13.55 2.17 3.40
C ASN A 151 12.10 2.23 2.91
N ASP A 152 11.86 1.68 1.74
CA ASP A 152 10.57 1.54 1.07
C ASP A 152 10.16 0.05 0.94
N GLU A 153 10.56 -0.77 1.93
CA GLU A 153 10.32 -2.21 1.95
C GLU A 153 8.90 -2.55 2.40
N GLU A 154 8.45 -3.75 2.00
CA GLU A 154 7.17 -4.31 2.44
C GLU A 154 7.17 -4.59 3.94
N LEU A 155 6.17 -4.08 4.66
CA LEU A 155 6.00 -4.24 6.09
C LEU A 155 4.52 -4.46 6.41
N LEU A 156 4.22 -5.19 7.46
CA LEU A 156 2.86 -5.29 7.98
C LEU A 156 2.59 -4.13 8.93
N SER A 157 1.50 -3.40 8.69
CA SER A 157 1.14 -2.21 9.46
C SER A 157 -0.10 -2.43 10.31
N CYS A 158 -0.01 -1.99 11.57
CA CYS A 158 -1.14 -1.77 12.47
C CYS A 158 -1.33 -0.28 12.66
N PHE A 159 -2.51 0.21 12.32
CA PHE A 159 -2.86 1.63 12.34
C PHE A 159 -3.82 1.94 13.50
N LYS A 160 -3.63 3.07 14.16
CA LYS A 160 -4.67 3.66 14.99
C LYS A 160 -5.85 4.06 14.09
N LEU A 161 -7.08 3.75 14.47
CA LEU A 161 -8.27 3.99 13.63
C LEU A 161 -8.40 5.46 13.22
N GLU A 162 -8.11 6.39 14.14
CA GLU A 162 -8.15 7.83 13.84
C GLU A 162 -7.17 8.20 12.71
N TYR A 163 -5.94 7.68 12.78
CA TYR A 163 -4.94 7.90 11.75
C TYR A 163 -5.35 7.28 10.42
N TYR A 164 -5.83 6.03 10.42
CA TYR A 164 -6.35 5.34 9.24
C TYR A 164 -7.45 6.18 8.56
N ASN A 165 -8.44 6.63 9.32
CA ASN A 165 -9.55 7.44 8.80
C ASN A 165 -9.11 8.78 8.19
N LYS A 166 -8.08 9.40 8.75
CA LYS A 166 -7.48 10.64 8.26
C LYS A 166 -6.63 10.42 7.00
N ALA A 167 -5.89 9.31 6.95
CA ALA A 167 -4.98 9.00 5.86
C ALA A 167 -5.70 8.45 4.61
N VAL A 168 -6.64 7.51 4.79
CA VAL A 168 -7.33 6.80 3.70
C VAL A 168 -8.46 7.66 3.13
N VAL A 169 -8.09 8.60 2.28
CA VAL A 169 -9.00 9.54 1.60
C VAL A 169 -8.51 9.77 0.19
N LEU A 170 -9.40 9.73 -0.81
CA LEU A 170 -9.05 10.05 -2.20
C LEU A 170 -8.70 11.53 -2.38
N PRO A 171 -7.94 11.88 -3.43
CA PRO A 171 -7.78 13.26 -3.84
C PRO A 171 -9.16 13.89 -4.16
N GLU A 172 -9.37 15.16 -3.81
CA GLU A 172 -10.60 15.90 -4.16
C GLU A 172 -10.91 15.81 -5.65
N LYS A 173 -9.88 15.90 -6.48
CA LYS A 173 -9.96 15.72 -7.93
C LYS A 173 -9.05 14.59 -8.37
N LEU A 174 -9.59 13.39 -8.44
CA LEU A 174 -8.86 12.23 -8.95
C LEU A 174 -8.83 12.27 -10.48
N ILE A 175 -7.63 12.51 -11.05
CA ILE A 175 -7.45 12.49 -12.50
C ILE A 175 -7.59 11.06 -13.03
N PHE A 176 -8.17 10.91 -14.23
CA PHE A 176 -8.38 9.60 -14.87
C PHE A 176 -9.13 8.58 -13.99
N SER A 177 -10.06 9.02 -13.16
CA SER A 177 -10.79 8.16 -12.21
C SER A 177 -11.49 6.96 -12.88
N ASP A 178 -11.93 7.12 -14.13
CA ASP A 178 -12.57 6.10 -14.96
C ASP A 178 -11.56 5.09 -15.58
N LYS A 179 -10.27 5.40 -15.56
CA LYS A 179 -9.19 4.61 -16.18
C LYS A 179 -8.34 3.85 -15.17
N ILE A 180 -8.26 4.31 -13.93
CA ILE A 180 -7.41 3.72 -12.92
C ILE A 180 -8.12 2.56 -12.19
N LYS A 181 -7.36 1.51 -11.91
CA LYS A 181 -7.74 0.38 -11.05
C LYS A 181 -6.84 0.22 -9.84
N PHE A 182 -5.83 1.07 -9.73
CA PHE A 182 -4.87 1.03 -8.64
C PHE A 182 -4.36 2.44 -8.29
N LEU A 183 -4.46 2.79 -7.03
CA LEU A 183 -3.75 3.92 -6.42
C LEU A 183 -2.83 3.34 -5.35
N SER A 184 -1.54 3.64 -5.45
CA SER A 184 -0.54 3.15 -4.47
C SER A 184 -0.90 3.58 -3.05
N GLU A 185 -0.79 2.67 -2.10
CA GLU A 185 -1.00 2.97 -0.67
C GLU A 185 -0.04 4.04 -0.14
N ALA A 186 1.15 4.17 -0.74
CA ALA A 186 2.08 5.25 -0.43
C ALA A 186 1.45 6.64 -0.58
N TYR A 187 0.42 6.79 -1.43
CA TYR A 187 -0.37 8.01 -1.51
C TYR A 187 -1.05 8.30 -0.16
N PHE A 188 -1.70 7.33 0.44
CA PHE A 188 -2.41 7.49 1.70
C PHE A 188 -1.44 7.87 2.84
N TRP A 189 -0.39 7.09 2.99
CA TRP A 189 0.53 7.20 4.12
C TRP A 189 1.44 8.43 4.04
N SER A 190 1.82 8.87 2.84
CA SER A 190 2.64 10.08 2.65
C SER A 190 1.88 11.40 2.81
N ARG A 191 0.55 11.38 2.90
CA ARG A 191 -0.28 12.59 3.07
C ARG A 191 -0.15 13.21 4.46
N ILE A 192 0.05 12.39 5.47
CA ILE A 192 0.10 12.84 6.86
C ILE A 192 1.55 13.11 7.23
N LYS A 193 1.84 14.38 7.52
CA LYS A 193 3.15 14.79 8.01
C LYS A 193 3.24 14.54 9.52
N ASN A 194 4.48 14.38 10.03
CA ASN A 194 4.76 14.23 11.46
C ASN A 194 4.02 13.06 12.13
N THR A 195 3.81 11.97 11.38
CA THR A 195 3.26 10.72 11.93
C THR A 195 4.21 10.10 12.95
N LYS A 196 3.67 9.48 13.99
CA LYS A 196 4.43 8.75 15.01
C LYS A 196 4.37 7.28 14.68
N ILE A 197 5.38 6.77 13.95
CA ILE A 197 5.43 5.39 13.50
C ILE A 197 6.55 4.66 14.23
N ARG A 198 6.22 3.50 14.79
CA ARG A 198 7.19 2.55 15.36
C ARG A 198 7.46 1.44 14.36
N TYR A 199 8.71 1.30 13.96
CA TYR A 199 9.21 0.16 13.20
C TYR A 199 9.81 -0.85 14.17
N ILE A 200 9.40 -2.11 14.11
CA ILE A 200 9.81 -3.17 15.03
C ILE A 200 10.59 -4.28 14.32
N LYS A 201 11.46 -4.98 15.05
CA LYS A 201 12.28 -6.07 14.50
C LYS A 201 11.48 -7.33 14.21
N ASP A 202 10.36 -7.51 14.91
CA ASP A 202 9.60 -8.74 14.90
C ASP A 202 9.03 -9.00 13.49
N PRO A 203 9.17 -10.21 12.94
CA PRO A 203 8.44 -10.62 11.77
C PRO A 203 6.98 -10.87 12.15
N LEU A 204 6.05 -10.36 11.34
CA LEU A 204 4.62 -10.45 11.62
C LEU A 204 3.80 -11.00 10.46
N ARG A 205 4.36 -11.01 9.25
CA ARG A 205 3.69 -11.43 8.01
C ARG A 205 4.58 -12.39 7.23
N ILE A 206 3.99 -13.44 6.70
CA ILE A 206 4.59 -14.29 5.67
C ILE A 206 4.08 -13.77 4.33
N TYR A 207 5.00 -13.26 3.52
CA TYR A 207 4.73 -12.78 2.17
C TYR A 207 4.86 -13.91 1.16
N HIS A 208 3.82 -14.12 0.35
CA HIS A 208 3.79 -15.10 -0.70
C HIS A 208 3.85 -14.45 -2.09
N ASN A 209 4.61 -15.05 -2.99
CA ASN A 209 4.75 -14.59 -4.38
C ASN A 209 4.19 -15.63 -5.38
N ASP A 210 3.25 -16.46 -4.93
CA ASP A 210 2.67 -17.58 -5.68
C ASP A 210 1.28 -17.29 -6.25
N SER A 211 0.71 -16.12 -5.95
CA SER A 211 -0.56 -15.69 -6.51
C SER A 211 -0.39 -15.39 -8.00
N GLY A 212 -0.68 -16.36 -8.87
CA GLY A 212 -0.58 -16.23 -10.33
C GLY A 212 -1.36 -15.07 -10.98
N ASN A 213 -2.14 -14.35 -10.16
CA ASN A 213 -2.95 -13.18 -10.49
C ASN A 213 -2.41 -11.89 -9.84
N SER A 214 -1.09 -11.66 -9.85
CA SER A 214 -0.60 -10.36 -9.40
C SER A 214 -1.23 -9.24 -10.25
N LEU A 215 -1.61 -8.13 -9.63
CA LEU A 215 -2.16 -6.95 -10.30
C LEU A 215 -1.28 -6.47 -11.47
N LEU A 216 0.02 -6.77 -11.41
CA LEU A 216 1.02 -6.42 -12.43
C LEU A 216 0.97 -7.34 -13.65
N ASN A 217 0.60 -8.62 -13.49
CA ASN A 217 0.63 -9.59 -14.59
C ASN A 217 -0.64 -9.57 -15.45
N ASN A 218 -1.78 -9.17 -14.92
CA ASN A 218 -3.08 -9.22 -15.59
C ASN A 218 -3.60 -7.86 -16.08
N ALA A 219 -2.98 -6.74 -15.69
CA ALA A 219 -3.40 -5.44 -16.17
C ALA A 219 -2.96 -5.22 -17.62
N LYS A 220 -3.91 -4.84 -18.51
CA LYS A 220 -3.55 -4.33 -19.84
C LYS A 220 -2.54 -3.21 -19.66
N ILE A 221 -1.43 -3.22 -20.43
CA ILE A 221 -0.32 -2.24 -20.34
C ILE A 221 -0.82 -0.79 -20.24
N HIS A 222 -1.90 -0.47 -20.95
CA HIS A 222 -2.49 0.86 -20.94
C HIS A 222 -3.06 1.28 -19.55
N ASN A 223 -3.71 0.36 -18.82
CA ASN A 223 -4.22 0.64 -17.47
C ASN A 223 -3.09 0.82 -16.45
N VAL A 224 -2.00 0.07 -16.60
CA VAL A 224 -0.79 0.24 -15.76
C VAL A 224 -0.23 1.65 -15.92
N LEU A 225 -0.15 2.16 -17.16
CA LEU A 225 0.35 3.52 -17.42
C LEU A 225 -0.52 4.62 -16.78
N TYR A 226 -1.86 4.49 -16.78
CA TYR A 226 -2.72 5.44 -16.07
C TYR A 226 -2.51 5.40 -14.55
N ASN A 227 -2.39 4.19 -13.98
CA ASN A 227 -2.06 4.02 -12.57
C ASN A 227 -0.72 4.68 -12.22
N ASP A 228 0.30 4.51 -13.07
CA ASP A 228 1.62 5.12 -12.91
C ASP A 228 1.54 6.65 -12.97
N VAL A 229 0.83 7.21 -13.95
CA VAL A 229 0.64 8.68 -14.06
C VAL A 229 0.02 9.23 -12.78
N VAL A 230 -1.05 8.60 -12.31
CA VAL A 230 -1.76 9.03 -11.10
C VAL A 230 -0.87 8.87 -9.86
N GLY A 231 -0.21 7.73 -9.72
CA GLY A 231 0.68 7.45 -8.59
C GLY A 231 1.85 8.45 -8.51
N PHE A 232 2.58 8.66 -9.61
CA PHE A 232 3.70 9.59 -9.65
C PHE A 232 3.27 11.05 -9.43
N LYS A 233 2.17 11.48 -10.07
CA LYS A 233 1.63 12.84 -9.91
C LYS A 233 1.35 13.15 -8.44
N TYR A 234 0.57 12.32 -7.77
CA TYR A 234 0.20 12.60 -6.38
C TYR A 234 1.36 12.41 -5.42
N PHE A 235 2.24 11.43 -5.67
CA PHE A 235 3.46 11.31 -4.89
C PHE A 235 4.31 12.58 -4.95
N LEU A 236 4.54 13.13 -6.14
CA LEU A 236 5.34 14.33 -6.33
C LEU A 236 4.69 15.57 -5.72
N ASP A 237 3.37 15.74 -5.90
CA ASP A 237 2.66 16.89 -5.33
C ASP A 237 2.63 16.89 -3.79
N LEU A 238 2.60 15.73 -3.19
CA LEU A 238 2.61 15.59 -1.72
C LEU A 238 4.02 15.74 -1.12
N ASN A 239 5.05 15.33 -1.86
CA ASN A 239 6.37 15.10 -1.29
C ASN A 239 7.49 15.98 -1.87
N TYR A 240 7.21 16.93 -2.79
CA TYR A 240 8.21 17.75 -3.46
C TYR A 240 9.18 18.48 -2.49
N MET A 241 8.73 18.84 -1.30
CA MET A 241 9.56 19.50 -0.29
C MET A 241 10.71 18.63 0.23
N TYR A 242 10.61 17.31 0.07
CA TYR A 242 11.64 16.35 0.44
C TYR A 242 12.62 16.03 -0.71
N PHE A 243 12.55 16.76 -1.82
CA PHE A 243 13.40 16.56 -3.00
C PHE A 243 14.89 16.41 -2.64
N PHE A 244 15.40 17.25 -1.76
CA PHE A 244 16.82 17.25 -1.39
C PHE A 244 17.24 16.06 -0.53
N TRP A 245 16.30 15.33 0.08
CA TRP A 245 16.63 14.10 0.82
C TRP A 245 16.97 12.95 -0.14
N ARG A 246 16.34 12.93 -1.34
CA ARG A 246 16.47 11.82 -2.28
C ARG A 246 16.40 12.30 -3.75
N PRO A 247 17.30 13.23 -4.19
CA PRO A 247 17.13 13.95 -5.45
C PRO A 247 17.07 13.02 -6.67
N LYS A 248 17.96 12.01 -6.76
CA LYS A 248 17.92 11.01 -7.85
C LYS A 248 16.58 10.28 -7.95
N TYR A 249 16.00 9.95 -6.82
CA TYR A 249 14.68 9.27 -6.78
C TYR A 249 13.60 10.19 -7.35
N PHE A 250 13.51 11.43 -6.87
CA PHE A 250 12.52 12.41 -7.35
C PHE A 250 12.71 12.71 -8.85
N ILE A 251 13.91 12.94 -9.31
CA ILE A 251 14.23 13.14 -10.75
C ILE A 251 13.70 11.94 -11.57
N THR A 252 13.95 10.72 -11.10
CA THR A 252 13.44 9.51 -11.76
C THR A 252 11.92 9.47 -11.82
N GLN A 253 11.22 9.87 -10.75
CA GLN A 253 9.75 9.90 -10.74
C GLN A 253 9.19 10.95 -11.75
N TYR A 254 9.79 12.14 -11.85
CA TYR A 254 9.40 13.14 -12.86
C TYR A 254 9.59 12.61 -14.29
N ILE A 255 10.75 11.98 -14.57
CA ILE A 255 11.02 11.38 -15.88
C ILE A 255 10.01 10.28 -16.20
N LYS A 256 9.75 9.36 -15.26
CA LYS A 256 8.75 8.30 -15.42
C LYS A 256 7.36 8.85 -15.70
N LEU A 257 6.94 9.89 -14.98
CA LEU A 257 5.64 10.52 -15.20
C LEU A 257 5.55 11.14 -16.61
N ASN A 258 6.55 11.89 -17.04
CA ASN A 258 6.59 12.48 -18.39
C ASN A 258 6.50 11.40 -19.48
N ILE A 259 7.23 10.29 -19.30
CA ILE A 259 7.20 9.14 -20.22
C ILE A 259 5.82 8.48 -20.23
N ALA A 260 5.25 8.19 -19.05
CA ALA A 260 3.93 7.56 -18.94
C ALA A 260 2.83 8.44 -19.58
N CYS A 261 2.86 9.76 -19.35
CA CYS A 261 1.95 10.72 -20.01
C CYS A 261 2.09 10.68 -21.54
N SER A 262 3.31 10.61 -22.04
CA SER A 262 3.53 10.50 -23.49
C SER A 262 2.95 9.20 -24.06
N LEU A 263 3.14 8.07 -23.37
CA LEU A 263 2.69 6.74 -23.81
C LEU A 263 1.15 6.59 -23.80
N ILE A 264 0.45 7.30 -22.90
CA ILE A 264 -1.03 7.33 -22.92
C ILE A 264 -1.62 8.37 -23.91
N GLY A 265 -0.75 9.01 -24.71
CA GLY A 265 -1.18 10.02 -25.69
C GLY A 265 -1.46 11.41 -25.11
N TYR A 266 -1.16 11.63 -23.82
CA TYR A 266 -1.37 12.94 -23.17
C TYR A 266 -0.30 13.97 -23.59
N GLY A 267 0.89 13.48 -24.01
CA GLY A 267 1.99 14.30 -24.52
C GLY A 267 2.78 15.03 -23.44
N PHE A 268 4.04 15.38 -23.76
CA PHE A 268 4.95 16.05 -22.81
C PHE A 268 4.45 17.43 -22.36
N ILE A 269 3.90 18.25 -23.27
CA ILE A 269 3.45 19.60 -22.92
C ILE A 269 2.33 19.54 -21.90
N LYS A 270 1.32 18.71 -22.13
CA LYS A 270 0.17 18.59 -21.21
C LYS A 270 0.60 17.97 -19.87
N SER A 271 1.62 17.10 -19.83
CA SER A 271 2.11 16.48 -18.59
C SER A 271 2.54 17.51 -17.55
N HIS A 272 3.00 18.69 -17.96
CA HIS A 272 3.41 19.75 -17.02
C HIS A 272 2.22 20.38 -16.28
N PHE A 273 1.03 20.33 -16.86
CA PHE A 273 -0.16 20.95 -16.28
C PHE A 273 -0.97 20.02 -15.37
N ILE A 274 -0.61 18.75 -15.26
CA ILE A 274 -1.27 17.83 -14.32
C ILE A 274 -0.87 18.05 -12.86
N TYR A 275 0.27 18.71 -12.61
CA TYR A 275 0.72 19.03 -11.27
C TYR A 275 -0.05 20.18 -10.64
N ASP A 276 -0.36 20.05 -9.35
CA ASP A 276 -1.02 21.13 -8.60
C ASP A 276 0.00 22.18 -8.15
N LYS A 277 1.26 21.79 -7.93
CA LYS A 277 2.33 22.68 -7.44
C LYS A 277 3.16 23.26 -8.58
N PHE A 278 3.36 24.59 -8.56
CA PHE A 278 4.18 25.31 -9.55
C PHE A 278 5.63 24.78 -9.62
N ALA A 279 6.23 24.47 -8.46
CA ALA A 279 7.58 23.91 -8.40
C ALA A 279 7.69 22.59 -9.18
N ASN A 280 6.69 21.71 -9.08
CA ASN A 280 6.64 20.45 -9.81
C ASN A 280 6.52 20.68 -11.32
N ARG A 281 5.71 21.65 -11.75
CA ARG A 281 5.61 22.03 -13.17
C ARG A 281 6.95 22.48 -13.72
N PHE A 282 7.64 23.35 -13.01
CA PHE A 282 8.95 23.86 -13.42
C PHE A 282 10.00 22.73 -13.53
N ILE A 283 10.13 21.88 -12.51
CA ILE A 283 11.06 20.74 -12.54
C ILE A 283 10.71 19.78 -13.68
N SER A 284 9.44 19.48 -13.91
CA SER A 284 8.99 18.61 -15.00
C SER A 284 9.40 19.16 -16.37
N ILE A 285 9.23 20.48 -16.61
CA ILE A 285 9.67 21.15 -17.85
C ILE A 285 11.17 21.00 -18.05
N MET A 286 11.97 21.27 -17.02
CA MET A 286 13.43 21.16 -17.09
C MET A 286 13.91 19.73 -17.39
N LEU A 287 13.15 18.71 -16.99
CA LEU A 287 13.49 17.29 -17.19
C LEU A 287 12.94 16.71 -18.50
N THR A 288 12.12 17.45 -19.26
CA THR A 288 11.52 16.96 -20.53
C THR A 288 12.54 16.49 -21.56
N PRO A 289 13.68 17.19 -21.81
CA PRO A 289 14.67 16.71 -22.77
C PRO A 289 15.22 15.33 -22.42
N PHE A 290 15.46 15.07 -21.14
CA PHE A 290 15.95 13.75 -20.66
C PHE A 290 14.89 12.66 -20.84
N SER A 291 13.62 12.98 -20.58
CA SER A 291 12.49 12.06 -20.81
C SER A 291 12.37 11.68 -22.29
N PHE A 292 12.52 12.66 -23.19
CA PHE A 292 12.48 12.46 -24.62
C PHE A 292 13.66 11.60 -25.12
N LEU A 293 14.88 11.89 -24.67
CA LEU A 293 16.08 11.11 -25.01
C LEU A 293 15.93 9.65 -24.53
N PHE A 294 15.37 9.43 -23.35
CA PHE A 294 15.15 8.09 -22.82
C PHE A 294 14.14 7.29 -23.68
N LEU A 295 13.07 7.92 -24.14
CA LEU A 295 12.10 7.28 -25.07
C LEU A 295 12.74 6.93 -26.41
N LEU A 296 13.55 7.81 -26.98
CA LEU A 296 14.26 7.55 -28.22
C LEU A 296 15.23 6.37 -28.08
N TYR A 297 15.96 6.31 -26.96
CA TYR A 297 16.89 5.22 -26.68
C TYR A 297 16.15 3.88 -26.54
N LYS A 298 15.05 3.84 -25.80
CA LYS A 298 14.22 2.63 -25.63
C LYS A 298 13.65 2.14 -26.94
N ASN A 299 13.16 3.04 -27.80
CA ASN A 299 12.64 2.69 -29.14
C ASN A 299 13.73 2.16 -30.11
N LYS A 300 15.02 2.46 -29.87
CA LYS A 300 16.14 1.87 -30.63
C LYS A 300 16.51 0.45 -30.20
N ILE A 301 16.25 0.09 -28.94
CA ILE A 301 16.58 -1.24 -28.38
C ILE A 301 15.49 -2.26 -28.71
N PHE A 302 14.25 -1.81 -28.94
CA PHE A 302 13.09 -2.69 -29.25
C PHE A 302 12.71 -2.71 -30.74
N LYS A 303 13.55 -2.14 -31.63
CA LYS A 303 13.56 -2.39 -33.06
C LYS A 303 14.71 -3.34 -33.42
#